data_99c8cccd5fd58c2e606d4386604ca310
#
_entry.id   99c8cccd5fd58c2e606d4386604ca310
#
_cell.length_a   1.000
_cell.length_b   1.000
_cell.length_c   1.000
_cell.angle_alpha   90.00
_cell.angle_beta   90.00
_cell.angle_gamma   90.00
#
_symmetry.space_group_name_H-M   'P 1'
#
loop_
_entity.id
_entity.type
_entity.pdbx_description
1 polymer ?
#
loop_
_entity_poly.entity_id
_entity_poly.type
_entity_poly.pdbx_seq_one_letter_code
_entity_poly.pdbx_strand_id
1 'polypeptide(L)'
;MYSSQNQFKSDVKQPSLSREARLSWIGSKLAQSVCTDEDRLENLHHRMWMRILQDGLAPVPPRDETDELAVEILAVAKLVEQVAADDGAEAAMAAVKLARGQGIDPALADRFLHLGSALVFWAALDLNGEGRPA
;
A
#
# COMPACT_ATOMS: atom_id res chain seq x y z
N MET A 1 -25.31 -5.39 -28.66
CA MET A 1 -24.99 -5.36 -28.26
C MET A 1 -24.67 -5.66 -27.89
N TYR A 2 -24.15 -5.31 -27.66
CA TYR A 2 -23.58 -5.23 -27.17
C TYR A 2 -23.10 -5.17 -27.03
N SER A 3 -22.93 -4.89 -27.14
CA SER A 3 -22.32 -4.48 -26.80
C SER A 3 -21.98 -4.33 -26.24
N SER A 4 -21.85 -4.11 -26.26
CA SER A 4 -21.38 -3.73 -25.60
C SER A 4 -20.92 -3.77 -24.97
N GLN A 5 -20.69 -3.59 -25.01
CA GLN A 5 -20.13 -3.42 -24.41
C GLN A 5 -19.41 -3.34 -24.03
N ASN A 6 -19.36 -3.16 -24.13
CA ASN A 6 -18.67 -2.82 -23.69
C ASN A 6 -18.17 -2.54 -23.44
N GLN A 7 -18.19 -2.27 -23.57
CA GLN A 7 -17.81 -1.82 -23.19
C GLN A 7 -17.35 -1.66 -22.85
N PHE A 8 -17.12 -1.41 -22.74
CA PHE A 8 -16.65 -1.10 -22.27
C PHE A 8 -15.88 -1.01 -22.31
N LYS A 9 -15.71 -0.82 -22.56
CA LYS A 9 -15.06 -0.51 -22.43
C LYS A 9 -14.34 -0.14 -22.58
N SER A 10 -14.24 0.17 -23.20
CA SER A 10 -13.56 0.67 -23.12
C SER A 10 -13.09 1.29 -23.08
N ASP A 11 -13.19 1.51 -24.03
CA ASP A 11 -12.72 2.33 -23.75
C ASP A 11 -12.56 2.22 -22.78
N VAL A 12 -12.51 1.56 -22.94
CA VAL A 12 -12.45 1.38 -21.76
C VAL A 12 -11.27 1.23 -21.11
N LYS A 13 -10.89 1.95 -20.62
CA LYS A 13 -9.78 2.07 -19.84
C LYS A 13 -9.96 1.27 -18.59
N GLN A 14 -8.92 0.62 -18.16
CA GLN A 14 -8.92 -0.09 -16.90
C GLN A 14 -9.17 0.87 -15.77
N PRO A 15 -10.04 0.53 -14.83
CA PRO A 15 -10.19 1.37 -13.65
C PRO A 15 -8.94 1.30 -12.80
N SER A 16 -8.62 2.40 -12.15
CA SER A 16 -7.53 2.43 -11.19
C SER A 16 -7.85 1.55 -10.01
N LEU A 17 -6.84 1.04 -9.34
CA LEU A 17 -7.04 0.32 -8.10
C LEU A 17 -7.67 1.23 -7.06
N SER A 18 -8.54 0.67 -6.24
CA SER A 18 -9.10 1.41 -5.13
C SER A 18 -8.01 1.72 -4.11
N ARG A 19 -8.29 2.70 -3.24
CA ARG A 19 -7.37 3.01 -2.16
C ARG A 19 -7.11 1.79 -1.30
N GLU A 20 -8.16 1.05 -0.97
CA GLU A 20 -8.02 -0.16 -0.15
C GLU A 20 -7.16 -1.21 -0.83
N ALA A 21 -7.32 -1.39 -2.14
CA ALA A 21 -6.51 -2.33 -2.88
C ALA A 21 -5.05 -1.91 -2.90
N ARG A 22 -4.79 -0.61 -3.06
CA ARG A 22 -3.42 -0.10 -3.04
C ARG A 22 -2.78 -0.28 -1.67
N LEU A 23 -3.52 0.03 -0.60
CA LEU A 23 -3.01 -0.18 0.76
C LEU A 23 -2.69 -1.64 1.01
N SER A 24 -3.58 -2.53 0.60
CA SER A 24 -3.37 -3.97 0.76
C SER A 24 -2.15 -4.44 0.00
N TRP A 25 -1.97 -3.95 -1.22
CA TRP A 25 -0.85 -4.37 -2.04
C TRP A 25 0.48 -3.87 -1.47
N ILE A 26 0.55 -2.59 -1.09
CA ILE A 26 1.77 -2.04 -0.49
C ILE A 26 2.10 -2.78 0.80
N GLY A 27 1.08 -2.97 1.65
CA GLY A 27 1.27 -3.67 2.91
C GLY A 27 1.72 -5.11 2.70
N SER A 28 1.15 -5.80 1.72
CA SER A 28 1.53 -7.18 1.43
C SER A 28 2.98 -7.30 0.98
N LYS A 29 3.41 -6.39 0.11
CA LYS A 29 4.79 -6.41 -0.35
C LYS A 29 5.76 -6.14 0.79
N LEU A 30 5.43 -5.18 1.65
CA LEU A 30 6.27 -4.89 2.79
C LEU A 30 6.28 -6.06 3.78
N ALA A 31 5.13 -6.67 4.03
CA ALA A 31 5.04 -7.83 4.91
C ALA A 31 5.89 -8.97 4.39
N GLN A 32 5.86 -9.24 3.08
CA GLN A 32 6.67 -10.28 2.48
C GLN A 32 8.16 -10.03 2.65
N SER A 33 8.55 -8.77 2.71
CA SER A 33 9.96 -8.43 2.86
C SER A 33 10.47 -8.61 4.29
N VAL A 34 9.57 -8.64 5.28
CA VAL A 34 9.99 -8.75 6.69
C VAL A 34 9.55 -10.06 7.34
N CYS A 35 8.76 -10.86 6.68
CA CYS A 35 8.23 -12.09 7.26
C CYS A 35 8.33 -13.22 6.24
N THR A 36 9.05 -14.29 6.58
CA THR A 36 9.25 -15.41 5.67
C THR A 36 8.43 -16.64 6.04
N ASP A 37 7.84 -16.66 7.23
CA ASP A 37 6.99 -17.76 7.67
C ASP A 37 5.62 -17.60 7.03
N GLU A 38 5.21 -18.59 6.23
CA GLU A 38 3.96 -18.50 5.48
C GLU A 38 2.73 -18.38 6.36
N ASP A 39 2.70 -19.14 7.44
CA ASP A 39 1.54 -19.07 8.35
C ASP A 39 1.43 -17.72 9.02
N ARG A 40 2.56 -17.20 9.46
CA ARG A 40 2.58 -15.88 10.08
C ARG A 40 2.25 -14.80 9.08
N LEU A 41 2.74 -14.94 7.85
CA LEU A 41 2.47 -13.98 6.79
C LEU A 41 0.98 -13.95 6.46
N GLU A 42 0.34 -15.10 6.36
CA GLU A 42 -1.08 -15.17 6.09
C GLU A 42 -1.89 -14.49 7.20
N ASN A 43 -1.54 -14.77 8.46
CA ASN A 43 -2.17 -14.13 9.60
C ASN A 43 -1.96 -12.62 9.57
N LEU A 44 -0.76 -12.20 9.24
CA LEU A 44 -0.44 -10.78 9.15
C LEU A 44 -1.26 -10.10 8.05
N HIS A 45 -1.39 -10.73 6.88
CA HIS A 45 -2.22 -10.20 5.79
C HIS A 45 -3.66 -10.05 6.24
N HIS A 46 -4.19 -11.05 6.93
CA HIS A 46 -5.56 -11.00 7.41
C HIS A 46 -5.77 -9.82 8.37
N ARG A 47 -4.84 -9.64 9.28
CA ARG A 47 -4.95 -8.56 10.27
C ARG A 47 -4.84 -7.19 9.61
N MET A 48 -3.96 -7.07 8.62
CA MET A 48 -3.86 -5.81 7.86
C MET A 48 -5.16 -5.52 7.12
N TRP A 49 -5.73 -6.53 6.47
CA TRP A 49 -6.97 -6.34 5.72
C TRP A 49 -8.11 -5.92 6.63
N MET A 50 -8.22 -6.56 7.79
CA MET A 50 -9.26 -6.18 8.75
C MET A 50 -9.11 -4.73 9.19
N ARG A 51 -7.88 -4.28 9.39
CA ARG A 51 -7.66 -2.90 9.79
C ARG A 51 -7.93 -1.92 8.67
N ILE A 52 -7.65 -2.30 7.43
CA ILE A 52 -8.00 -1.45 6.29
C ILE A 52 -9.51 -1.27 6.22
N LEU A 53 -10.26 -2.35 6.42
CA LEU A 53 -11.72 -2.29 6.38
C LEU A 53 -12.29 -1.48 7.54
N GLN A 54 -11.56 -1.37 8.63
CA GLN A 54 -12.00 -0.63 9.81
C GLN A 54 -11.52 0.82 9.80
N ASP A 55 -10.83 1.23 8.75
CA ASP A 55 -10.32 2.59 8.66
C ASP A 55 -11.48 3.57 8.71
N GLY A 56 -11.35 4.61 9.51
CA GLY A 56 -12.43 5.57 9.73
C GLY A 56 -13.32 5.25 10.91
N LEU A 57 -13.20 4.06 11.47
CA LEU A 57 -13.91 3.70 12.69
C LEU A 57 -13.03 4.00 13.91
N ALA A 58 -13.59 3.79 15.08
CA ALA A 58 -12.83 4.00 16.31
C ALA A 58 -11.57 3.13 16.31
N PRO A 59 -10.43 3.67 16.70
CA PRO A 59 -9.20 2.88 16.69
C PRO A 59 -9.27 1.70 17.65
N VAL A 60 -8.72 0.57 17.20
CA VAL A 60 -8.62 -0.63 18.02
C VAL A 60 -7.15 -0.84 18.34
N PRO A 61 -6.78 -0.90 19.63
CA PRO A 61 -5.37 -1.09 19.97
C PRO A 61 -4.87 -2.44 19.51
N PRO A 62 -3.58 -2.57 19.21
CA PRO A 62 -3.03 -3.87 18.86
C PRO A 62 -3.12 -4.84 20.03
N ARG A 63 -3.44 -6.10 19.72
CA ARG A 63 -3.62 -7.11 20.73
C ARG A 63 -2.39 -7.97 20.98
N ASP A 64 -1.51 -8.07 20.01
CA ASP A 64 -0.30 -8.87 20.12
C ASP A 64 0.74 -8.34 19.13
N GLU A 65 1.89 -9.02 19.06
CA GLU A 65 2.99 -8.57 18.22
C GLU A 65 2.64 -8.56 16.74
N THR A 66 1.84 -9.52 16.30
CA THR A 66 1.43 -9.57 14.89
C THR A 66 0.54 -8.38 14.57
N ASP A 67 -0.38 -8.05 15.48
CA ASP A 67 -1.21 -6.86 15.33
C ASP A 67 -0.36 -5.59 15.30
N GLU A 68 0.63 -5.50 16.18
CA GLU A 68 1.52 -4.34 16.20
C GLU A 68 2.25 -4.19 14.89
N LEU A 69 2.75 -5.29 14.35
CA LEU A 69 3.44 -5.26 13.07
C LEU A 69 2.49 -4.84 11.96
N ALA A 70 1.25 -5.33 11.99
CA ALA A 70 0.24 -4.93 11.00
C ALA A 70 0.00 -3.42 11.04
N VAL A 71 -0.11 -2.85 12.23
CA VAL A 71 -0.32 -1.41 12.39
C VAL A 71 0.86 -0.64 11.84
N GLU A 72 2.08 -1.10 12.14
CA GLU A 72 3.28 -0.40 11.69
C GLU A 72 3.45 -0.47 10.17
N ILE A 73 3.17 -1.63 9.59
CA ILE A 73 3.23 -1.78 8.14
C ILE A 73 2.20 -0.88 7.46
N LEU A 74 0.98 -0.84 8.01
CA LEU A 74 -0.07 -0.02 7.44
C LEU A 74 0.23 1.47 7.59
N ALA A 75 0.95 1.88 8.63
CA ALA A 75 1.37 3.27 8.75
C ALA A 75 2.24 3.68 7.56
N VAL A 76 3.16 2.79 7.15
CA VAL A 76 3.97 3.04 5.96
C VAL A 76 3.10 3.05 4.72
N ALA A 77 2.22 2.06 4.58
CA ALA A 77 1.37 1.94 3.40
C ALA A 77 0.47 3.17 3.23
N LYS A 78 -0.10 3.66 4.32
CA LYS A 78 -0.98 4.83 4.26
C LYS A 78 -0.23 6.08 3.85
N LEU A 79 0.95 6.29 4.41
CA LEU A 79 1.77 7.43 4.04
C LEU A 79 2.14 7.37 2.57
N VAL A 80 2.60 6.20 2.12
CA VAL A 80 3.03 6.02 0.74
C VAL A 80 1.88 6.23 -0.22
N GLU A 81 0.75 5.60 0.06
CA GLU A 81 -0.40 5.68 -0.84
C GLU A 81 -0.89 7.13 -0.97
N GLN A 82 -1.00 7.81 0.15
CA GLN A 82 -1.51 9.18 0.13
C GLN A 82 -0.57 10.12 -0.62
N VAL A 83 0.72 10.06 -0.32
CA VAL A 83 1.67 10.97 -0.96
C VAL A 83 1.84 10.63 -2.43
N ALA A 84 1.90 9.33 -2.76
CA ALA A 84 2.08 8.93 -4.15
C ALA A 84 0.86 9.29 -5.01
N ALA A 85 -0.33 9.17 -4.45
CA ALA A 85 -1.55 9.53 -5.19
C ALA A 85 -1.59 11.02 -5.52
N ASP A 86 -1.09 11.86 -4.61
CA ASP A 86 -1.11 13.30 -4.80
C ASP A 86 0.09 13.82 -5.57
N ASP A 87 1.28 13.29 -5.27
CA ASP A 87 2.53 13.91 -5.71
C ASP A 87 3.48 12.95 -6.42
N GLY A 88 3.14 11.67 -6.50
CA GLY A 88 3.93 10.70 -7.24
C GLY A 88 4.89 9.89 -6.39
N ALA A 89 5.56 8.95 -7.07
CA ALA A 89 6.40 7.95 -6.40
C ALA A 89 7.61 8.57 -5.71
N GLU A 90 8.26 9.53 -6.36
CA GLU A 90 9.45 10.14 -5.76
C GLU A 90 9.12 10.89 -4.48
N ALA A 91 7.96 11.59 -4.48
CA ALA A 91 7.52 12.30 -3.29
C ALA A 91 7.22 11.31 -2.17
N ALA A 92 6.64 10.16 -2.49
CA ALA A 92 6.37 9.13 -1.49
C ALA A 92 7.66 8.59 -0.89
N MET A 93 8.67 8.36 -1.72
CA MET A 93 9.97 7.91 -1.22
C MET A 93 10.59 8.94 -0.28
N ALA A 94 10.51 10.21 -0.66
CA ALA A 94 11.04 11.28 0.19
C ALA A 94 10.28 11.36 1.51
N ALA A 95 8.96 11.18 1.47
CA ALA A 95 8.14 11.23 2.69
C ALA A 95 8.54 10.11 3.66
N VAL A 96 8.79 8.90 3.14
CA VAL A 96 9.21 7.79 4.00
C VAL A 96 10.57 8.10 4.64
N LYS A 97 11.50 8.66 3.86
CA LYS A 97 12.80 9.04 4.41
C LYS A 97 12.66 10.04 5.55
N LEU A 98 11.79 11.04 5.39
CA LEU A 98 11.58 12.04 6.42
C LEU A 98 10.90 11.47 7.65
N ALA A 99 10.00 10.51 7.46
CA ALA A 99 9.24 9.92 8.57
C ALA A 99 10.01 8.83 9.30
N ARG A 100 11.14 8.38 8.74
CA ARG A 100 11.94 7.31 9.33
C ARG A 100 12.36 7.70 10.73
N GLY A 101 11.94 6.90 11.72
CA GLY A 101 12.21 7.18 13.12
C GLY A 101 11.34 8.25 13.72
N GLN A 102 10.41 8.81 12.94
CA GLN A 102 9.52 9.87 13.39
C GLN A 102 8.08 9.49 13.05
N GLY A 103 7.61 8.41 13.63
CA GLY A 103 6.28 7.87 13.37
C GLY A 103 6.31 6.64 12.49
N ILE A 104 7.41 6.41 11.78
CA ILE A 104 7.59 5.21 10.97
C ILE A 104 8.79 4.46 11.52
N ASP A 105 8.62 3.17 11.78
CA ASP A 105 9.70 2.32 12.26
C ASP A 105 10.88 2.35 11.27
N PRO A 106 12.11 2.60 11.73
CA PRO A 106 13.26 2.71 10.82
C PRO A 106 13.50 1.46 9.96
N ALA A 107 13.34 0.27 10.54
CA ALA A 107 13.56 -0.95 9.77
C ALA A 107 12.53 -1.10 8.65
N LEU A 108 11.27 -0.76 8.93
CA LEU A 108 10.24 -0.81 7.90
C LEU A 108 10.45 0.26 6.84
N ALA A 109 10.87 1.45 7.26
CA ALA A 109 11.18 2.52 6.31
C ALA A 109 12.27 2.05 5.35
N ASP A 110 13.33 1.45 5.87
CA ASP A 110 14.42 0.97 5.03
C ASP A 110 13.98 -0.11 4.07
N ARG A 111 13.14 -1.04 4.55
CA ARG A 111 12.60 -2.09 3.68
C ARG A 111 11.74 -1.50 2.57
N PHE A 112 10.90 -0.53 2.92
CA PHE A 112 10.07 0.10 1.91
C PHE A 112 10.92 0.84 0.88
N LEU A 113 11.95 1.56 1.31
CA LEU A 113 12.79 2.31 0.38
C LEU A 113 13.48 1.36 -0.60
N HIS A 114 13.82 0.16 -0.15
CA HIS A 114 14.38 -0.84 -1.04
C HIS A 114 13.34 -1.30 -2.07
N LEU A 115 12.12 -1.61 -1.62
CA LEU A 115 11.05 -2.03 -2.51
C LEU A 115 10.70 -0.95 -3.53
N GLY A 116 10.61 0.27 -3.05
CA GLY A 116 10.19 1.39 -3.88
C GLY A 116 11.25 1.86 -4.86
N SER A 117 12.47 1.33 -4.77
CA SER A 117 13.50 1.67 -5.75
C SER A 117 13.27 0.97 -7.08
N ALA A 118 12.39 -0.04 -7.15
CA ALA A 118 12.12 -0.75 -8.39
C ALA A 118 10.90 -0.14 -9.09
N LEU A 119 11.05 0.17 -10.37
CA LEU A 119 9.96 0.76 -11.14
C LEU A 119 8.74 -0.15 -11.20
N VAL A 120 8.97 -1.47 -11.18
CA VAL A 120 7.87 -2.43 -11.26
C VAL A 120 6.92 -2.31 -10.07
N PHE A 121 7.44 -1.90 -8.91
CA PHE A 121 6.61 -1.69 -7.74
C PHE A 121 5.53 -0.64 -8.02
N TRP A 122 5.94 0.50 -8.57
CA TRP A 122 5.02 1.61 -8.84
C TRP A 122 4.11 1.33 -10.02
N ALA A 123 4.63 0.62 -11.01
CA ALA A 123 3.81 0.27 -12.17
C ALA A 123 2.64 -0.62 -11.77
N ALA A 124 2.88 -1.55 -10.86
CA ALA A 124 1.82 -2.45 -10.39
C ALA A 124 0.73 -1.70 -9.64
N LEU A 125 1.07 -0.58 -9.01
CA LEU A 125 0.08 0.23 -8.31
C LEU A 125 -0.70 1.16 -9.24
N ASP A 126 -0.23 1.32 -10.45
CA ASP A 126 -0.87 2.20 -11.42
C ASP A 126 -0.99 3.64 -10.94
N LEU A 127 -0.15 4.04 -10.01
CA LEU A 127 -0.17 5.41 -9.50
C LEU A 127 0.46 6.37 -10.47
N ASN A 128 1.46 5.90 -11.21
CA ASN A 128 2.15 6.77 -12.14
C ASN A 128 1.31 7.15 -13.35
N GLY A 129 0.33 6.33 -13.69
CA GLY A 129 -0.54 6.65 -14.81
C GLY A 129 -1.71 7.53 -14.42
N GLU A 130 -1.98 7.61 -13.13
CA GLU A 130 -3.10 8.29 -12.63
C GLU A 130 -2.77 9.71 -12.32
N GLY A 131 -3.61 10.60 -12.64
CA GLY A 131 -3.34 11.99 -12.33
C GLY A 131 -2.14 12.57 -12.98
N ARG A 132 -1.37 11.79 -13.78
CA ARG A 132 -0.29 12.38 -14.46
C ARG A 132 -0.76 12.84 -15.77
N PRO A 133 -0.49 14.02 -16.11
CA PRO A 133 -0.74 14.49 -17.44
C PRO A 133 0.13 13.66 -18.34
N ALA A 134 -0.40 13.21 -19.30
CA ALA A 134 0.35 12.35 -20.18
C ALA A 134 1.57 13.07 -20.71
#